data_dcb475fba2e27f4f80d225c27578da19
#
_entry.id   dcb475fba2e27f4f80d225c27578da19
#
_cell.length_a   1.000
_cell.length_b   1.000
_cell.length_c   1.000
_cell.angle_alpha   90.00
_cell.angle_beta   90.00
_cell.angle_gamma   90.00
#
_symmetry.space_group_name_H-M   'P 1'
#
loop_
_entity.id
_entity.type
_entity.pdbx_description
1 polymer ?
#
loop_
_entity_poly.entity_id
_entity_poly.type
_entity_poly.pdbx_seq_one_letter_code
_entity_poly.pdbx_strand_id
1 'polypeptide(L)'
;MVHARLRLTLLVLFVLLLTLGGCSGSELNRNDPVTLSLWHVYGEQADSPMNRLADEFNDTVGLEKGIVINVTAMSNASRIGSMLLEAQAGAGGAPEMPDLFFAHLSNALELGTENLLDWNTCFSAAELAAYVPAFLQDGTADGRLCVFPVTKSTHLLFIAGGQFARFSADTGVTRESLDNWDGFFDAAAAYYDWSGGKPFCSLDYPLRTVELAALE
;
A
#
# COMPACT_ATOMS: atom_id res chain seq x y z
N MET A 1 54.54 36.87 26.60
CA MET A 1 54.34 35.51 26.02
C MET A 1 53.01 34.86 26.44
N VAL A 2 52.52 35.02 27.64
CA VAL A 2 51.23 34.41 28.12
C VAL A 2 50.01 34.93 27.36
N HIS A 3 49.89 36.23 27.12
CA HIS A 3 48.74 36.81 26.38
C HIS A 3 48.67 36.39 24.91
N ALA A 4 49.81 36.14 24.27
CA ALA A 4 49.83 35.65 22.88
C ALA A 4 49.34 34.20 22.76
N ARG A 5 49.74 33.36 23.73
CA ARG A 5 49.25 31.96 23.79
C ARG A 5 47.76 31.89 24.10
N LEU A 6 47.24 32.72 25.01
CA LEU A 6 45.81 32.79 25.33
C LEU A 6 44.96 33.21 24.12
N ARG A 7 45.43 34.22 23.34
CA ARG A 7 44.75 34.66 22.11
C ARG A 7 44.73 33.60 21.04
N LEU A 8 45.82 32.83 20.89
CA LEU A 8 45.91 31.73 19.95
C LEU A 8 44.97 30.57 20.33
N THR A 9 44.90 30.26 21.64
CA THR A 9 44.00 29.21 22.14
C THR A 9 42.53 29.60 21.95
N LEU A 10 42.17 30.85 22.21
CA LEU A 10 40.81 31.36 21.97
C LEU A 10 40.46 31.36 20.47
N LEU A 11 41.39 31.70 19.59
CA LEU A 11 41.19 31.67 18.15
C LEU A 11 40.98 30.25 17.64
N VAL A 12 41.78 29.28 18.12
CA VAL A 12 41.63 27.86 17.78
C VAL A 12 40.30 27.30 18.30
N LEU A 13 39.89 27.67 19.51
CA LEU A 13 38.60 27.26 20.07
C LEU A 13 37.43 27.86 19.29
N PHE A 14 37.53 29.11 18.84
CA PHE A 14 36.52 29.76 18.02
C PHE A 14 36.41 29.14 16.62
N VAL A 15 37.53 28.79 15.98
CA VAL A 15 37.53 28.05 14.71
C VAL A 15 36.96 26.64 14.88
N LEU A 16 37.28 25.97 15.97
CA LEU A 16 36.73 24.63 16.28
C LEU A 16 35.20 24.67 16.51
N LEU A 17 34.69 25.72 17.16
CA LEU A 17 33.25 25.96 17.34
C LEU A 17 32.50 26.22 16.00
N LEU A 18 33.17 26.90 15.04
CA LEU A 18 32.62 27.14 13.71
C LEU A 18 32.55 25.86 12.85
N THR A 19 33.42 24.90 13.08
CA THR A 19 33.41 23.61 12.34
C THR A 19 32.39 22.58 12.90
N LEU A 20 31.88 22.78 14.11
CA LEU A 20 30.87 21.92 14.72
C LEU A 20 29.42 22.30 14.32
N GLY A 21 29.21 23.39 13.62
CA GLY A 21 27.91 23.88 13.13
C GLY A 21 27.46 23.25 11.80
N GLY A 22 28.18 22.28 11.25
CA GLY A 22 28.00 21.76 9.90
C GLY A 22 27.29 20.41 9.77
N CYS A 23 26.26 20.14 10.56
CA CYS A 23 25.29 19.09 10.26
C CYS A 23 23.89 19.69 10.20
N SER A 24 23.63 20.55 9.21
CA SER A 24 22.26 20.71 8.73
C SER A 24 21.96 19.47 7.89
N GLY A 25 21.06 18.60 8.36
CA GLY A 25 20.41 17.66 7.47
C GLY A 25 19.93 18.46 6.25
N SER A 26 19.97 17.91 5.05
CA SER A 26 19.50 18.61 3.87
C SER A 26 18.05 19.01 4.11
N GLU A 27 17.82 20.28 4.45
CA GLU A 27 16.48 20.83 4.49
C GLU A 27 15.91 20.70 3.08
N LEU A 28 14.71 20.15 2.97
CA LEU A 28 13.99 20.10 1.71
C LEU A 28 13.96 21.50 1.11
N ASN A 29 14.32 21.63 -0.16
CA ASN A 29 14.49 22.92 -0.81
C ASN A 29 13.64 23.01 -2.08
N ARG A 30 12.71 23.93 -2.10
CA ARG A 30 11.85 24.18 -3.27
C ARG A 30 12.64 24.48 -4.57
N ASN A 31 13.81 25.08 -4.48
CA ASN A 31 14.62 25.43 -5.65
C ASN A 31 15.54 24.27 -6.11
N ASP A 32 15.64 23.22 -5.30
CA ASP A 32 16.40 22.00 -5.58
C ASP A 32 15.60 20.80 -5.04
N PRO A 33 14.51 20.42 -5.72
CA PRO A 33 13.58 19.44 -5.21
C PRO A 33 14.17 18.03 -5.23
N VAL A 34 13.84 17.25 -4.21
CA VAL A 34 14.10 15.81 -4.15
C VAL A 34 13.03 15.09 -4.98
N THR A 35 13.46 14.21 -5.88
CA THR A 35 12.54 13.37 -6.63
C THR A 35 12.44 11.99 -5.98
N LEU A 36 11.21 11.55 -5.67
CA LEU A 36 10.91 10.22 -5.16
C LEU A 36 10.22 9.41 -6.25
N SER A 37 10.71 8.22 -6.48
CA SER A 37 10.11 7.24 -7.40
C SER A 37 9.00 6.46 -6.70
N LEU A 38 7.83 6.34 -7.35
CA LEU A 38 6.67 5.61 -6.85
C LEU A 38 6.22 4.55 -7.85
N TRP A 39 6.19 3.28 -7.41
CA TRP A 39 5.61 2.19 -8.19
C TRP A 39 4.21 1.83 -7.71
N HIS A 40 3.22 1.78 -8.61
CA HIS A 40 1.84 1.40 -8.27
C HIS A 40 1.15 0.60 -9.39
N VAL A 41 0.03 -0.04 -9.07
CA VAL A 41 -0.72 -0.95 -9.95
C VAL A 41 -1.94 -0.31 -10.64
N TYR A 42 -2.18 0.96 -10.47
CA TYR A 42 -3.40 1.63 -10.94
C TYR A 42 -3.24 2.26 -12.34
N GLY A 43 -2.23 1.85 -13.12
CA GLY A 43 -1.86 2.48 -14.39
C GLY A 43 -2.71 2.09 -15.60
N GLU A 44 -3.44 0.97 -15.53
CA GLU A 44 -4.28 0.51 -16.65
C GLU A 44 -5.58 1.29 -16.79
N GLN A 45 -5.93 2.14 -15.84
CA GLN A 45 -7.09 3.02 -15.91
C GLN A 45 -6.71 4.27 -16.70
N ALA A 46 -7.51 4.62 -17.70
CA ALA A 46 -7.30 5.82 -18.54
C ALA A 46 -7.21 7.12 -17.73
N ASP A 47 -7.79 7.13 -16.53
CA ASP A 47 -7.73 8.21 -15.55
C ASP A 47 -7.39 7.59 -14.17
N SER A 48 -6.11 7.30 -13.94
CA SER A 48 -5.66 6.69 -12.71
C SER A 48 -5.82 7.63 -11.52
N PRO A 49 -6.63 7.28 -10.50
CA PRO A 49 -6.76 8.10 -9.30
C PRO A 49 -5.41 8.34 -8.59
N MET A 50 -4.49 7.38 -8.66
CA MET A 50 -3.17 7.51 -8.04
C MET A 50 -2.29 8.52 -8.77
N ASN A 51 -2.33 8.52 -10.12
CA ASN A 51 -1.60 9.53 -10.91
C ASN A 51 -2.11 10.93 -10.55
N ARG A 52 -3.44 11.12 -10.47
CA ARG A 52 -4.01 12.42 -10.09
C ARG A 52 -3.62 12.86 -8.70
N LEU A 53 -3.56 11.94 -7.73
CA LEU A 53 -3.09 12.26 -6.38
C LEU A 53 -1.61 12.64 -6.35
N ALA A 54 -0.77 11.96 -7.15
CA ALA A 54 0.64 12.32 -7.28
C ALA A 54 0.81 13.69 -7.96
N ASP A 55 0.04 13.98 -9.02
CA ASP A 55 0.04 15.27 -9.70
C ASP A 55 -0.43 16.38 -8.75
N GLU A 56 -1.54 16.17 -8.02
CA GLU A 56 -2.04 17.12 -7.03
C GLU A 56 -1.01 17.38 -5.91
N PHE A 57 -0.35 16.32 -5.42
CA PHE A 57 0.74 16.46 -4.46
C PHE A 57 1.88 17.30 -5.03
N ASN A 58 2.32 16.99 -6.24
CA ASN A 58 3.41 17.71 -6.91
C ASN A 58 3.09 19.20 -7.11
N ASP A 59 1.84 19.51 -7.46
CA ASP A 59 1.39 20.89 -7.70
C ASP A 59 1.12 21.68 -6.42
N THR A 60 1.01 21.02 -5.27
CA THR A 60 0.66 21.66 -3.99
C THR A 60 1.75 21.46 -2.94
N VAL A 61 1.63 20.44 -2.11
CA VAL A 61 2.53 20.15 -0.99
C VAL A 61 3.96 19.89 -1.46
N GLY A 62 4.10 19.13 -2.55
CA GLY A 62 5.41 18.81 -3.14
C GLY A 62 6.14 20.06 -3.62
N LEU A 63 5.42 20.94 -4.35
CA LEU A 63 5.96 22.21 -4.80
C LEU A 63 6.38 23.11 -3.63
N GLU A 64 5.57 23.14 -2.55
CA GLU A 64 5.91 23.95 -1.36
C GLU A 64 7.13 23.40 -0.63
N LYS A 65 7.22 22.08 -0.51
CA LYS A 65 8.25 21.39 0.27
C LYS A 65 9.53 21.08 -0.50
N GLY A 66 9.52 21.21 -1.83
CA GLY A 66 10.65 20.77 -2.67
C GLY A 66 10.71 19.25 -2.81
N ILE A 67 9.57 18.61 -3.03
CA ILE A 67 9.45 17.16 -3.27
C ILE A 67 8.67 16.94 -4.56
N VAL A 68 9.16 16.05 -5.42
CA VAL A 68 8.47 15.61 -6.64
C VAL A 68 8.28 14.10 -6.59
N ILE A 69 7.06 13.63 -6.79
CA ILE A 69 6.74 12.21 -6.96
C ILE A 69 6.78 11.87 -8.46
N ASN A 70 7.67 10.96 -8.84
CA ASN A 70 7.74 10.40 -10.19
C ASN A 70 7.10 9.01 -10.20
N VAL A 71 5.99 8.88 -10.91
CA VAL A 71 5.16 7.67 -10.92
C VAL A 71 5.56 6.71 -12.02
N THR A 72 5.71 5.43 -11.68
CA THR A 72 5.80 4.32 -12.63
C THR A 72 4.66 3.34 -12.41
N ALA A 73 3.76 3.23 -13.38
CA ALA A 73 2.65 2.30 -13.34
C ALA A 73 3.07 0.90 -13.75
N MET A 74 2.69 -0.09 -12.96
CA MET A 74 2.96 -1.52 -13.18
C MET A 74 1.66 -2.25 -13.50
N SER A 75 1.76 -3.39 -14.19
CA SER A 75 0.59 -4.16 -14.60
C SER A 75 -0.16 -4.81 -13.42
N ASN A 76 0.56 -5.23 -12.39
CA ASN A 76 -0.03 -5.86 -11.19
C ASN A 76 0.96 -5.91 -10.01
N ALA A 77 0.45 -6.25 -8.82
CA ALA A 77 1.25 -6.31 -7.59
C ALA A 77 2.32 -7.41 -7.61
N SER A 78 2.06 -8.56 -8.26
CA SER A 78 3.06 -9.62 -8.39
C SER A 78 4.26 -9.16 -9.22
N ARG A 79 4.03 -8.35 -10.27
CA ARG A 79 5.11 -7.77 -11.06
C ARG A 79 5.97 -6.81 -10.22
N ILE A 80 5.34 -5.99 -9.38
CA ILE A 80 6.07 -5.12 -8.44
C ILE A 80 6.93 -6.00 -7.52
N GLY A 81 6.36 -7.04 -6.89
CA GLY A 81 7.12 -7.94 -6.00
C GLY A 81 8.36 -8.52 -6.68
N SER A 82 8.21 -9.08 -7.89
CA SER A 82 9.34 -9.63 -8.63
C SER A 82 10.42 -8.59 -8.92
N MET A 83 10.04 -7.38 -9.35
CA MET A 83 10.97 -6.31 -9.68
C MET A 83 11.67 -5.75 -8.44
N LEU A 84 11.01 -5.72 -7.28
CA LEU A 84 11.64 -5.32 -6.02
C LEU A 84 12.75 -6.30 -5.62
N LEU A 85 12.53 -7.61 -5.77
CA LEU A 85 13.56 -8.63 -5.51
C LEU A 85 14.71 -8.56 -6.53
N GLU A 86 14.42 -8.31 -7.80
CA GLU A 86 15.43 -8.06 -8.82
C GLU A 86 16.29 -6.83 -8.46
N ALA A 87 15.67 -5.73 -8.06
CA ALA A 87 16.33 -4.50 -7.64
C ALA A 87 17.21 -4.73 -6.39
N GLN A 88 16.70 -5.45 -5.40
CA GLN A 88 17.44 -5.79 -4.18
C GLN A 88 18.66 -6.67 -4.48
N ALA A 89 18.53 -7.60 -5.42
CA ALA A 89 19.63 -8.48 -5.83
C ALA A 89 20.76 -7.74 -6.56
N GLY A 90 20.51 -6.56 -7.12
CA GLY A 90 21.50 -5.72 -7.79
C GLY A 90 22.16 -6.36 -9.01
N ALA A 91 21.50 -7.32 -9.66
CA ALA A 91 22.03 -7.98 -10.85
C ALA A 91 22.13 -7.01 -12.03
N GLY A 92 23.06 -7.26 -12.95
CA GLY A 92 23.21 -6.40 -14.13
C GLY A 92 21.92 -6.33 -14.95
N GLY A 93 21.39 -5.12 -15.13
CA GLY A 93 20.10 -4.87 -15.79
C GLY A 93 18.88 -4.87 -14.85
N ALA A 94 19.08 -5.06 -13.56
CA ALA A 94 18.02 -4.89 -12.58
C ALA A 94 17.52 -3.42 -12.55
N PRO A 95 16.23 -3.20 -12.28
CA PRO A 95 15.72 -1.84 -12.09
C PRO A 95 16.31 -1.20 -10.82
N GLU A 96 16.30 0.14 -10.75
CA GLU A 96 16.57 0.83 -9.50
C GLU A 96 15.46 0.56 -8.49
N MET A 97 15.85 0.41 -7.21
CA MET A 97 14.87 0.28 -6.12
C MET A 97 14.05 1.57 -6.01
N PRO A 98 12.72 1.49 -6.05
CA PRO A 98 11.89 2.69 -5.87
C PRO A 98 11.91 3.16 -4.42
N ASP A 99 11.70 4.47 -4.23
CA ASP A 99 11.58 5.06 -2.89
C ASP A 99 10.25 4.68 -2.22
N LEU A 100 9.19 4.56 -3.02
CA LEU A 100 7.83 4.20 -2.60
C LEU A 100 7.25 3.14 -3.53
N PHE A 101 6.51 2.20 -2.97
CA PHE A 101 5.83 1.19 -3.79
C PHE A 101 4.56 0.67 -3.12
N PHE A 102 3.59 0.28 -3.96
CA PHE A 102 2.39 -0.43 -3.53
C PHE A 102 2.62 -1.93 -3.62
N ALA A 103 2.43 -2.64 -2.51
CA ALA A 103 2.59 -4.09 -2.46
C ALA A 103 1.64 -4.71 -1.42
N HIS A 104 1.43 -6.02 -1.54
CA HIS A 104 0.91 -6.81 -0.43
C HIS A 104 1.99 -7.00 0.63
N LEU A 105 1.59 -7.18 1.90
CA LEU A 105 2.54 -7.41 2.98
C LEU A 105 3.49 -8.57 2.67
N SER A 106 2.99 -9.68 2.11
CA SER A 106 3.82 -10.84 1.73
C SER A 106 4.98 -10.46 0.82
N ASN A 107 4.72 -9.63 -0.21
CA ASN A 107 5.79 -9.18 -1.12
C ASN A 107 6.76 -8.22 -0.43
N ALA A 108 6.27 -7.37 0.48
CA ALA A 108 7.13 -6.47 1.24
C ALA A 108 8.03 -7.23 2.21
N LEU A 109 7.52 -8.29 2.85
CA LEU A 109 8.30 -9.12 3.78
C LEU A 109 9.43 -9.90 3.10
N GLU A 110 9.30 -10.22 1.82
CA GLU A 110 10.37 -10.86 1.04
C GLU A 110 11.62 -9.98 0.92
N LEU A 111 11.48 -8.65 1.06
CA LEU A 111 12.62 -7.72 1.12
C LEU A 111 13.34 -7.71 2.47
N GLY A 112 12.73 -8.27 3.52
CA GLY A 112 13.17 -8.17 4.91
C GLY A 112 12.61 -6.91 5.62
N THR A 113 12.08 -7.07 6.82
CA THR A 113 11.47 -5.97 7.58
C THR A 113 12.46 -4.86 7.92
N GLU A 114 13.74 -5.20 8.04
CA GLU A 114 14.85 -4.27 8.29
C GLU A 114 15.10 -3.29 7.13
N ASN A 115 14.71 -3.67 5.92
CA ASN A 115 14.85 -2.85 4.71
C ASN A 115 13.64 -1.96 4.44
N LEU A 116 12.60 -2.06 5.27
CA LEU A 116 11.37 -1.29 5.16
C LEU A 116 11.31 -0.19 6.21
N LEU A 117 10.72 0.95 5.83
CA LEU A 117 10.43 2.01 6.78
C LEU A 117 9.39 1.52 7.80
N ASP A 118 9.65 1.79 9.08
CA ASP A 118 8.65 1.60 10.12
C ASP A 118 7.75 2.84 10.21
N TRP A 119 6.55 2.75 9.66
CA TRP A 119 5.58 3.85 9.65
C TRP A 119 5.15 4.30 11.05
N ASN A 120 5.33 3.47 12.10
CA ASN A 120 5.11 3.90 13.48
C ASN A 120 6.05 5.06 13.89
N THR A 121 7.18 5.22 13.20
CA THR A 121 8.12 6.33 13.45
C THR A 121 7.73 7.62 12.72
N CYS A 122 6.83 7.53 11.73
CA CYS A 122 6.40 8.64 10.89
C CYS A 122 5.09 9.27 11.35
N PHE A 123 4.23 8.49 12.03
CA PHE A 123 2.91 8.92 12.48
C PHE A 123 2.79 8.85 14.00
N SER A 124 2.13 9.83 14.58
CA SER A 124 1.73 9.79 15.99
C SER A 124 0.63 8.76 16.22
N ALA A 125 0.48 8.28 17.46
CA ALA A 125 -0.61 7.39 17.84
C ALA A 125 -2.00 8.00 17.56
N ALA A 126 -2.14 9.32 17.64
CA ALA A 126 -3.39 10.01 17.34
C ALA A 126 -3.73 10.00 15.85
N GLU A 127 -2.74 10.12 14.96
CA GLU A 127 -2.92 10.00 13.53
C GLU A 127 -3.26 8.57 13.13
N LEU A 128 -2.57 7.57 13.68
CA LEU A 128 -2.85 6.16 13.41
C LEU A 128 -4.24 5.74 13.93
N ALA A 129 -4.74 6.33 15.01
CA ALA A 129 -6.08 6.05 15.54
C ALA A 129 -7.22 6.48 14.59
N ALA A 130 -6.95 7.31 13.58
CA ALA A 130 -7.92 7.67 12.54
C ALA A 130 -8.13 6.55 11.50
N TYR A 131 -7.28 5.53 11.46
CA TYR A 131 -7.36 4.40 10.54
C TYR A 131 -8.04 3.20 11.19
N VAL A 132 -8.58 2.31 10.35
CA VAL A 132 -9.18 1.05 10.82
C VAL A 132 -8.10 0.17 11.45
N PRO A 133 -8.20 -0.20 12.75
CA PRO A 133 -7.13 -0.92 13.44
C PRO A 133 -6.74 -2.24 12.78
N ALA A 134 -7.72 -3.00 12.27
CA ALA A 134 -7.46 -4.26 11.56
C ALA A 134 -6.60 -4.05 10.30
N PHE A 135 -6.76 -2.92 9.60
CA PHE A 135 -5.96 -2.63 8.41
C PHE A 135 -4.51 -2.26 8.75
N LEU A 136 -4.28 -1.56 9.87
CA LEU A 136 -2.94 -1.31 10.38
C LEU A 136 -2.28 -2.61 10.83
N GLN A 137 -3.04 -3.49 11.51
CA GLN A 137 -2.54 -4.79 11.94
C GLN A 137 -2.12 -5.66 10.74
N ASP A 138 -2.89 -5.67 9.65
CA ASP A 138 -2.54 -6.38 8.42
C ASP A 138 -1.22 -5.90 7.78
N GLY A 139 -0.82 -4.66 8.02
CA GLY A 139 0.45 -4.09 7.55
C GLY A 139 1.60 -4.26 8.52
N THR A 140 1.36 -4.88 9.68
CA THR A 140 2.33 -4.98 10.78
C THR A 140 3.03 -6.35 10.78
N ALA A 141 4.36 -6.33 10.85
CA ALA A 141 5.19 -7.52 11.02
C ALA A 141 6.28 -7.22 12.06
N ASP A 142 6.54 -8.17 12.94
CA ASP A 142 7.55 -8.05 14.02
C ASP A 142 7.40 -6.77 14.87
N GLY A 143 6.17 -6.31 15.07
CA GLY A 143 5.85 -5.08 15.82
C GLY A 143 6.09 -3.77 15.04
N ARG A 144 6.50 -3.84 13.79
CA ARG A 144 6.74 -2.70 12.89
C ARG A 144 5.58 -2.56 11.90
N LEU A 145 5.08 -1.38 11.67
CA LEU A 145 4.15 -1.09 10.59
C LEU A 145 4.92 -0.96 9.27
N CYS A 146 5.16 -2.08 8.59
CA CYS A 146 5.98 -2.14 7.38
C CYS A 146 5.20 -1.71 6.13
N VAL A 147 3.89 -1.95 6.11
CA VAL A 147 3.00 -1.58 4.99
C VAL A 147 1.87 -0.71 5.48
N PHE A 148 1.81 0.52 4.98
CA PHE A 148 0.75 1.46 5.34
C PHE A 148 -0.51 1.18 4.50
N PRO A 149 -1.72 1.05 5.10
CA PRO A 149 -2.94 0.70 4.38
C PRO A 149 -3.49 1.91 3.62
N VAL A 150 -3.21 2.00 2.32
CA VAL A 150 -3.75 3.04 1.43
C VAL A 150 -5.07 2.61 0.83
N THR A 151 -5.14 1.36 0.33
CA THR A 151 -6.34 0.76 -0.23
C THR A 151 -6.49 -0.68 0.23
N LYS A 152 -7.72 -1.14 0.35
CA LYS A 152 -8.05 -2.55 0.61
C LYS A 152 -9.08 -3.01 -0.41
N SER A 153 -8.90 -4.21 -0.92
CA SER A 153 -9.91 -4.90 -1.73
C SER A 153 -10.61 -5.97 -0.92
N THR A 154 -11.85 -6.25 -1.28
CA THR A 154 -12.64 -7.32 -0.69
C THR A 154 -13.39 -8.06 -1.78
N HIS A 155 -13.76 -9.29 -1.50
CA HIS A 155 -14.69 -10.04 -2.33
C HIS A 155 -16.11 -9.58 -2.03
N LEU A 156 -16.89 -9.38 -3.08
CA LEU A 156 -18.30 -8.96 -2.98
C LEU A 156 -19.15 -9.94 -3.80
N LEU A 157 -20.28 -10.34 -3.23
CA LEU A 157 -21.32 -11.03 -3.97
C LEU A 157 -22.29 -10.00 -4.56
N PHE A 158 -22.30 -9.86 -5.88
CA PHE A 158 -23.27 -9.04 -6.59
C PHE A 158 -24.52 -9.86 -6.90
N ILE A 159 -25.67 -9.41 -6.44
CA ILE A 159 -26.95 -10.09 -6.65
C ILE A 159 -27.76 -9.34 -7.71
N ALA A 160 -28.17 -10.05 -8.77
CA ALA A 160 -29.14 -9.53 -9.76
C ALA A 160 -30.53 -9.42 -9.11
N GLY A 161 -30.82 -8.29 -8.46
CA GLY A 161 -31.95 -8.10 -7.55
C GLY A 161 -33.30 -8.51 -8.12
N GLY A 162 -33.60 -8.17 -9.38
CA GLY A 162 -34.87 -8.57 -10.01
C GLY A 162 -35.01 -10.06 -10.28
N GLN A 163 -33.91 -10.74 -10.60
CA GLN A 163 -33.90 -12.20 -10.78
C GLN A 163 -34.00 -12.92 -9.43
N PHE A 164 -33.23 -12.45 -8.46
CA PHE A 164 -33.24 -13.00 -7.12
C PHE A 164 -34.61 -12.86 -6.43
N ALA A 165 -35.28 -11.71 -6.60
CA ALA A 165 -36.61 -11.50 -6.03
C ALA A 165 -37.64 -12.52 -6.56
N ARG A 166 -37.61 -12.86 -7.86
CA ARG A 166 -38.49 -13.93 -8.44
C ARG A 166 -38.14 -15.28 -7.90
N PHE A 167 -36.86 -15.62 -7.89
CA PHE A 167 -36.38 -16.88 -7.32
C PHE A 167 -36.77 -17.04 -5.86
N SER A 168 -36.55 -16.01 -5.05
CA SER A 168 -36.91 -15.96 -3.63
C SER A 168 -38.42 -16.16 -3.42
N ALA A 169 -39.26 -15.48 -4.22
CA ALA A 169 -40.71 -15.58 -4.12
C ALA A 169 -41.22 -17.03 -4.42
N ASP A 170 -40.59 -17.70 -5.39
CA ASP A 170 -41.03 -19.01 -5.84
C ASP A 170 -40.46 -20.16 -4.98
N THR A 171 -39.30 -20.00 -4.35
CA THR A 171 -38.59 -21.06 -3.64
C THR A 171 -38.47 -20.85 -2.13
N GLY A 172 -38.70 -19.64 -1.65
CA GLY A 172 -38.50 -19.29 -0.23
C GLY A 172 -37.02 -19.03 0.17
N VAL A 173 -36.07 -19.13 -0.76
CA VAL A 173 -34.66 -18.77 -0.51
C VAL A 173 -34.54 -17.28 -0.27
N THR A 174 -33.93 -16.88 0.83
CA THR A 174 -33.76 -15.47 1.21
C THR A 174 -32.30 -15.03 1.10
N ARG A 175 -32.02 -13.73 1.30
CA ARG A 175 -30.62 -13.24 1.33
C ARG A 175 -29.85 -13.81 2.49
N GLU A 176 -30.49 -14.00 3.63
CA GLU A 176 -29.92 -14.60 4.84
C GLU A 176 -29.47 -16.06 4.59
N SER A 177 -30.09 -16.75 3.62
CA SER A 177 -29.63 -18.06 3.16
C SER A 177 -28.23 -18.02 2.52
N LEU A 178 -27.72 -16.84 2.16
CA LEU A 178 -26.41 -16.65 1.52
C LEU A 178 -25.33 -16.21 2.52
N ASP A 179 -25.63 -16.15 3.81
CA ASP A 179 -24.72 -15.63 4.84
C ASP A 179 -23.60 -16.61 5.21
N ASN A 180 -23.70 -17.85 4.77
CA ASN A 180 -22.67 -18.87 4.94
C ASN A 180 -22.60 -19.80 3.70
N TRP A 181 -21.54 -20.58 3.61
CA TRP A 181 -21.28 -21.41 2.42
C TRP A 181 -22.29 -22.55 2.23
N ASP A 182 -22.77 -23.19 3.29
CA ASP A 182 -23.76 -24.23 3.18
C ASP A 182 -25.06 -23.70 2.57
N GLY A 183 -25.57 -22.59 3.12
CA GLY A 183 -26.77 -21.94 2.59
C GLY A 183 -26.56 -21.39 1.17
N PHE A 184 -25.36 -20.93 0.84
CA PHE A 184 -25.02 -20.52 -0.53
C PHE A 184 -25.09 -21.68 -1.52
N PHE A 185 -24.55 -22.85 -1.16
CA PHE A 185 -24.59 -24.04 -2.01
C PHE A 185 -26.00 -24.61 -2.12
N ASP A 186 -26.79 -24.62 -1.04
CA ASP A 186 -28.19 -24.99 -1.06
C ASP A 186 -29.03 -24.08 -1.97
N ALA A 187 -28.81 -22.77 -1.88
CA ALA A 187 -29.42 -21.78 -2.77
C ALA A 187 -29.02 -22.00 -4.23
N ALA A 188 -27.76 -22.34 -4.49
CA ALA A 188 -27.29 -22.65 -5.85
C ALA A 188 -27.98 -23.91 -6.44
N ALA A 189 -28.14 -24.95 -5.64
CA ALA A 189 -28.88 -26.17 -6.05
C ALA A 189 -30.35 -25.84 -6.33
N ALA A 190 -31.01 -25.13 -5.42
CA ALA A 190 -32.41 -24.72 -5.60
C ALA A 190 -32.58 -23.80 -6.84
N TYR A 191 -31.65 -22.92 -7.11
CA TYR A 191 -31.68 -22.07 -8.30
C TYR A 191 -31.52 -22.90 -9.58
N TYR A 192 -30.62 -23.87 -9.59
CA TYR A 192 -30.43 -24.75 -10.74
C TYR A 192 -31.74 -25.47 -11.13
N ASP A 193 -32.44 -26.02 -10.15
CA ASP A 193 -33.74 -26.71 -10.35
C ASP A 193 -34.81 -25.71 -10.80
N TRP A 194 -34.95 -24.57 -10.12
CA TRP A 194 -35.94 -23.53 -10.44
C TRP A 194 -35.74 -22.91 -11.82
N SER A 195 -34.48 -22.69 -12.21
CA SER A 195 -34.16 -22.03 -13.49
C SER A 195 -34.12 -22.95 -14.70
N GLY A 196 -34.29 -24.26 -14.52
CA GLY A 196 -34.15 -25.25 -15.59
C GLY A 196 -32.68 -25.47 -16.00
N GLY A 197 -31.76 -25.49 -15.04
CA GLY A 197 -30.36 -25.86 -15.26
C GLY A 197 -29.39 -24.70 -15.50
N LYS A 198 -29.78 -23.48 -15.17
CA LYS A 198 -28.88 -22.34 -15.32
C LYS A 198 -27.96 -22.21 -14.11
N PRO A 199 -26.69 -21.74 -14.29
CA PRO A 199 -25.78 -21.53 -13.18
C PRO A 199 -26.30 -20.39 -12.27
N PHE A 200 -26.13 -20.58 -10.95
CA PHE A 200 -26.51 -19.60 -9.92
C PHE A 200 -25.62 -18.37 -9.93
N CYS A 201 -24.33 -18.57 -10.08
CA CYS A 201 -23.33 -17.49 -10.04
C CYS A 201 -22.20 -17.74 -11.05
N SER A 202 -21.40 -16.68 -11.26
CA SER A 202 -20.09 -16.77 -11.89
C SER A 202 -19.05 -16.38 -10.86
N LEU A 203 -18.04 -17.21 -10.67
CA LEU A 203 -16.94 -16.96 -9.73
C LEU A 203 -15.75 -16.41 -10.52
N ASP A 204 -15.27 -15.22 -10.12
CA ASP A 204 -14.13 -14.58 -10.77
C ASP A 204 -12.80 -15.29 -10.42
N TYR A 205 -12.64 -15.68 -9.16
CA TYR A 205 -11.48 -16.43 -8.67
C TYR A 205 -11.93 -17.74 -7.97
N PRO A 206 -12.28 -18.80 -8.71
CA PRO A 206 -12.89 -20.00 -8.12
C PRO A 206 -11.98 -20.69 -7.09
N LEU A 207 -10.66 -20.74 -7.34
CA LEU A 207 -9.72 -21.33 -6.40
C LEU A 207 -9.71 -20.55 -5.07
N ARG A 208 -9.63 -19.22 -5.14
CA ARG A 208 -9.66 -18.38 -3.94
C ARG A 208 -10.98 -18.50 -3.18
N THR A 209 -12.08 -18.63 -3.89
CA THR A 209 -13.40 -18.85 -3.29
C THR A 209 -13.45 -20.15 -2.51
N VAL A 210 -12.89 -21.25 -3.08
CA VAL A 210 -12.80 -22.55 -2.40
C VAL A 210 -11.87 -22.48 -1.18
N GLU A 211 -10.74 -21.78 -1.28
CA GLU A 211 -9.84 -21.56 -0.13
C GLU A 211 -10.55 -20.84 1.01
N LEU A 212 -11.32 -19.79 0.72
CA LEU A 212 -12.07 -19.05 1.73
C LEU A 212 -13.17 -19.90 2.36
N ALA A 213 -13.90 -20.68 1.55
CA ALA A 213 -14.91 -21.60 2.05
C ALA A 213 -14.33 -22.70 2.96
N ALA A 214 -13.08 -23.10 2.74
CA ALA A 214 -12.41 -24.12 3.57
C ALA A 214 -11.89 -23.57 4.91
N LEU A 215 -11.87 -22.25 5.09
CA LEU A 215 -11.42 -21.57 6.33
C LEU A 215 -12.59 -21.25 7.27
N GLU A 216 -13.82 -21.35 6.82
CA GLU A 216 -15.05 -21.11 7.58
C GLU A 216 -15.52 -22.39 8.30
#